data_5df8dd6b0a0999672a868adcc3cfb63a
#
_entry.id   5df8dd6b0a0999672a868adcc3cfb63a
#
_cell.length_a   1.000
_cell.length_b   1.000
_cell.length_c   1.000
_cell.angle_alpha   90.00
_cell.angle_beta   90.00
_cell.angle_gamma   90.00
#
_symmetry.space_group_name_H-M   'P 1'
#
loop_
_entity.id
_entity.type
_entity.pdbx_description
1 polymer ?
#
loop_
_entity_poly.entity_id
_entity_poly.type
_entity_poly.pdbx_seq_one_letter_code
_entity_poly.pdbx_strand_id
1 'polypeptide(L)'
;VMISSGAVACGRSELRGMQLPQLDNVDARQLFSAVGQVKLINRYYDLFRDRGIHVGQVLTMKESFATRRHYLNQRNCMMVMLQCGVIPIVNENDTISVTELMFTDNDELSGMIASMMDMQALIILSNIDGIYNGSPSTPGTQVIREVEQGKDLSDYIQTEKSGFGRGGMLTKTTIARKVADEGITVIIANGKKDHILVDLLQHPAETVCTRFIPAEGGVSSVKKWIAHSEGFAKGELHLNEQAVKVLKGQKAVS
;
A
#
# COMPACT_ATOMS: atom_id res chain seq x y z
N VAL A 1 -5.37 2.07 -10.67
CA VAL A 1 -5.95 1.59 -9.40
C VAL A 1 -5.62 2.62 -8.33
N MET A 2 -6.58 2.94 -7.47
CA MET A 2 -6.36 3.86 -6.35
C MET A 2 -6.64 3.13 -5.04
N ILE A 3 -5.77 3.27 -4.07
CA ILE A 3 -5.97 2.75 -2.71
C ILE A 3 -6.26 3.94 -1.81
N SER A 4 -7.37 3.89 -1.07
CA SER A 4 -7.85 5.04 -0.31
C SER A 4 -8.12 4.66 1.14
N SER A 5 -7.51 5.38 2.04
CA SER A 5 -7.87 5.41 3.47
C SER A 5 -9.00 6.39 3.74
N GLY A 6 -9.48 6.39 4.97
CA GLY A 6 -10.33 7.45 5.49
C GLY A 6 -11.77 7.07 5.79
N ALA A 7 -12.20 5.82 5.52
CA ALA A 7 -13.56 5.37 5.81
C ALA A 7 -13.95 5.60 7.28
N VAL A 8 -13.13 5.12 8.22
CA VAL A 8 -13.38 5.31 9.67
C VAL A 8 -13.48 6.79 10.05
N ALA A 9 -12.60 7.64 9.51
CA ALA A 9 -12.62 9.07 9.78
C ALA A 9 -13.89 9.75 9.20
N CYS A 10 -14.29 9.37 7.98
CA CYS A 10 -15.52 9.82 7.37
C CYS A 10 -16.75 9.45 8.19
N GLY A 11 -16.83 8.19 8.67
CA GLY A 11 -17.95 7.73 9.48
C GLY A 11 -18.00 8.39 10.85
N ARG A 12 -16.85 8.57 11.50
CA ARG A 12 -16.78 9.31 12.75
C ARG A 12 -17.26 10.76 12.57
N SER A 13 -16.92 11.38 11.45
CA SER A 13 -17.41 12.73 11.12
C SER A 13 -18.91 12.76 10.86
N GLU A 14 -19.45 11.74 10.18
CA GLU A 14 -20.87 11.65 9.84
C GLU A 14 -21.75 11.42 11.07
N LEU A 15 -21.31 10.58 11.98
CA LEU A 15 -22.05 10.26 13.21
C LEU A 15 -21.71 11.22 14.36
N ARG A 16 -21.04 12.35 14.08
CA ARG A 16 -20.74 13.35 15.09
C ARG A 16 -22.04 13.96 15.65
N GLY A 17 -22.19 13.90 16.96
CA GLY A 17 -23.37 14.45 17.66
C GLY A 17 -24.52 13.44 17.82
N MET A 18 -24.43 12.22 17.26
CA MET A 18 -25.34 11.15 17.60
C MET A 18 -25.02 10.56 18.98
N GLN A 19 -26.05 10.22 19.72
CA GLN A 19 -25.91 9.46 20.97
C GLN A 19 -25.66 7.99 20.60
N LEU A 20 -24.41 7.59 20.64
CA LEU A 20 -24.01 6.20 20.42
C LEU A 20 -23.94 5.45 21.75
N PRO A 21 -24.26 4.14 21.78
CA PRO A 21 -24.01 3.30 22.93
C PRO A 21 -22.52 3.23 23.23
N GLN A 22 -22.16 2.72 24.39
CA GLN A 22 -20.75 2.43 24.69
C GLN A 22 -20.27 1.32 23.76
N LEU A 23 -19.36 1.63 22.85
CA LEU A 23 -18.78 0.71 21.89
C LEU A 23 -17.34 0.39 22.29
N ASP A 24 -16.92 -0.83 22.10
CA ASP A 24 -15.52 -1.17 22.13
C ASP A 24 -14.79 -0.66 20.87
N ASN A 25 -13.47 -0.88 20.80
CA ASN A 25 -12.67 -0.39 19.69
C ASN A 25 -13.01 -1.09 18.35
N VAL A 26 -13.42 -2.35 18.39
CA VAL A 26 -13.77 -3.14 17.19
C VAL A 26 -15.12 -2.68 16.68
N ASP A 27 -16.13 -2.65 17.54
CA ASP A 27 -17.48 -2.22 17.21
C ASP A 27 -17.51 -0.79 16.67
N ALA A 28 -16.77 0.12 17.32
CA ALA A 28 -16.64 1.50 16.89
C ALA A 28 -16.00 1.62 15.50
N ARG A 29 -14.95 0.83 15.24
CA ARG A 29 -14.29 0.80 13.94
C ARG A 29 -15.22 0.24 12.87
N GLN A 30 -15.90 -0.87 13.13
CA GLN A 30 -16.85 -1.48 12.21
C GLN A 30 -17.99 -0.51 11.86
N LEU A 31 -18.63 0.10 12.86
CA LEU A 31 -19.67 1.09 12.64
C LEU A 31 -19.18 2.29 11.81
N PHE A 32 -18.05 2.90 12.22
CA PHE A 32 -17.54 4.07 11.52
C PHE A 32 -17.07 3.75 10.10
N SER A 33 -16.47 2.58 9.87
CA SER A 33 -16.06 2.20 8.53
C SER A 33 -17.27 1.91 7.63
N ALA A 34 -18.30 1.23 8.15
CA ALA A 34 -19.52 0.93 7.39
C ALA A 34 -20.21 2.21 6.90
N VAL A 35 -20.43 3.17 7.80
CA VAL A 35 -21.04 4.46 7.46
C VAL A 35 -20.11 5.32 6.59
N GLY A 36 -18.83 5.37 6.95
CA GLY A 36 -17.89 6.26 6.28
C GLY A 36 -17.44 5.78 4.91
N GLN A 37 -17.49 4.48 4.63
CA GLN A 37 -17.15 3.93 3.32
C GLN A 37 -18.11 4.44 2.23
N VAL A 38 -19.39 4.57 2.55
CA VAL A 38 -20.40 5.15 1.63
C VAL A 38 -20.02 6.59 1.27
N LYS A 39 -19.68 7.39 2.28
CA LYS A 39 -19.27 8.78 2.09
C LYS A 39 -17.98 8.90 1.29
N LEU A 40 -17.02 8.05 1.58
CA LEU A 40 -15.72 8.01 0.90
C LEU A 40 -15.90 7.70 -0.60
N ILE A 41 -16.63 6.65 -0.94
CA ILE A 41 -16.81 6.26 -2.34
C ILE A 41 -17.66 7.29 -3.11
N ASN A 42 -18.69 7.87 -2.48
CA ASN A 42 -19.46 8.94 -3.07
C ASN A 42 -18.58 10.17 -3.40
N ARG A 43 -17.60 10.49 -2.53
CA ARG A 43 -16.66 11.59 -2.81
C ARG A 43 -15.83 11.33 -4.07
N TYR A 44 -15.35 10.12 -4.26
CA TYR A 44 -14.66 9.74 -5.51
C TYR A 44 -15.60 9.80 -6.71
N TYR A 45 -16.81 9.27 -6.58
CA TYR A 45 -17.81 9.35 -7.63
C TYR A 45 -18.05 10.81 -8.06
N ASP A 46 -18.29 11.72 -7.13
CA ASP A 46 -18.54 13.14 -7.42
C ASP A 46 -17.36 13.83 -8.09
N LEU A 47 -16.12 13.50 -7.69
CA LEU A 47 -14.91 14.09 -8.27
C LEU A 47 -14.66 13.69 -9.73
N PHE A 48 -15.07 12.48 -10.11
CA PHE A 48 -14.74 11.89 -11.40
C PHE A 48 -15.89 11.93 -12.42
N ARG A 49 -17.17 11.89 -11.97
CA ARG A 49 -18.34 11.79 -12.86
C ARG A 49 -18.44 12.93 -13.87
N ASP A 50 -18.14 14.16 -13.44
CA ASP A 50 -18.25 15.35 -14.31
C ASP A 50 -17.21 15.36 -15.44
N ARG A 51 -16.22 14.49 -15.34
CA ARG A 51 -15.20 14.23 -16.37
C ARG A 51 -15.47 12.96 -17.18
N GLY A 52 -16.63 12.32 -16.98
CA GLY A 52 -16.98 11.07 -17.64
C GLY A 52 -16.13 9.86 -17.21
N ILE A 53 -15.44 9.95 -16.07
CA ILE A 53 -14.60 8.89 -15.55
C ILE A 53 -15.41 8.07 -14.55
N HIS A 54 -15.51 6.77 -14.79
CA HIS A 54 -16.20 5.84 -13.91
C HIS A 54 -15.26 5.29 -12.83
N VAL A 55 -15.77 5.17 -11.62
CA VAL A 55 -15.07 4.55 -10.50
C VAL A 55 -15.87 3.37 -9.97
N GLY A 56 -15.20 2.37 -9.44
CA GLY A 56 -15.85 1.22 -8.82
C GLY A 56 -15.15 0.83 -7.52
N GLN A 57 -15.93 0.46 -6.51
CA GLN A 57 -15.42 0.08 -5.21
C GLN A 57 -14.94 -1.37 -5.20
N VAL A 58 -13.77 -1.60 -4.58
CA VAL A 58 -13.26 -2.93 -4.25
C VAL A 58 -12.88 -2.94 -2.78
N LEU A 59 -13.58 -3.74 -1.98
CA LEU A 59 -13.22 -3.97 -0.59
C LEU A 59 -12.50 -5.32 -0.46
N THR A 60 -11.38 -5.32 0.24
CA THR A 60 -10.56 -6.52 0.38
C THR A 60 -10.16 -6.74 1.83
N MET A 61 -9.69 -7.95 2.12
CA MET A 61 -9.16 -8.37 3.42
C MET A 61 -7.81 -9.05 3.19
N LYS A 62 -6.97 -9.09 4.20
CA LYS A 62 -5.67 -9.79 4.15
C LYS A 62 -5.85 -11.26 3.76
N GLU A 63 -6.89 -11.91 4.25
CA GLU A 63 -7.27 -13.28 3.89
C GLU A 63 -7.52 -13.49 2.39
N SER A 64 -7.97 -12.46 1.68
CA SER A 64 -8.21 -12.54 0.23
C SER A 64 -6.92 -12.80 -0.55
N PHE A 65 -5.77 -12.52 0.03
CA PHE A 65 -4.45 -12.79 -0.55
C PHE A 65 -3.89 -14.16 -0.14
N ALA A 66 -4.43 -14.79 0.90
CA ALA A 66 -3.96 -16.07 1.42
C ALA A 66 -4.18 -17.24 0.46
N THR A 67 -5.33 -17.24 -0.22
CA THR A 67 -5.64 -18.32 -1.16
C THR A 67 -5.47 -17.88 -2.60
N ARG A 68 -4.81 -18.73 -3.41
CA ARG A 68 -4.57 -18.45 -4.84
C ARG A 68 -5.86 -18.15 -5.60
N ARG A 69 -6.95 -18.82 -5.25
CA ARG A 69 -8.26 -18.63 -5.89
C ARG A 69 -8.81 -17.23 -5.64
N HIS A 70 -8.84 -16.76 -4.38
CA HIS A 70 -9.33 -15.43 -4.04
C HIS A 70 -8.45 -14.33 -4.65
N TYR A 71 -7.13 -14.51 -4.56
CA TYR A 71 -6.15 -13.63 -5.19
C TYR A 71 -6.42 -13.45 -6.70
N LEU A 72 -6.59 -14.55 -7.43
CA LEU A 72 -6.85 -14.50 -8.88
C LEU A 72 -8.22 -13.90 -9.21
N ASN A 73 -9.26 -14.19 -8.43
CA ASN A 73 -10.59 -13.62 -8.64
C ASN A 73 -10.59 -12.11 -8.42
N GLN A 74 -9.92 -11.64 -7.38
CA GLN A 74 -9.79 -10.21 -7.09
C GLN A 74 -8.98 -9.50 -8.17
N ARG A 75 -7.85 -10.08 -8.58
CA ARG A 75 -7.05 -9.59 -9.72
C ARG A 75 -7.90 -9.48 -10.98
N ASN A 76 -8.63 -10.53 -11.32
CA ASN A 76 -9.48 -10.54 -12.53
C ASN A 76 -10.57 -9.46 -12.46
N CYS A 77 -11.23 -9.28 -11.33
CA CYS A 77 -12.24 -8.24 -11.15
C CYS A 77 -11.66 -6.85 -11.48
N MET A 78 -10.51 -6.51 -10.90
CA MET A 78 -9.86 -5.21 -11.15
C MET A 78 -9.36 -5.07 -12.60
N MET A 79 -8.85 -6.15 -13.20
CA MET A 79 -8.46 -6.14 -14.61
C MET A 79 -9.64 -5.85 -15.53
N VAL A 80 -10.79 -6.49 -15.30
CA VAL A 80 -12.01 -6.25 -16.07
C VAL A 80 -12.48 -4.80 -15.90
N MET A 81 -12.47 -4.26 -14.66
CA MET A 81 -12.81 -2.86 -14.43
C MET A 81 -11.92 -1.93 -15.26
N LEU A 82 -10.60 -2.13 -15.22
CA LEU A 82 -9.64 -1.31 -15.99
C LEU A 82 -9.86 -1.44 -17.51
N GLN A 83 -10.12 -2.64 -18.01
CA GLN A 83 -10.44 -2.88 -19.41
C GLN A 83 -11.72 -2.17 -19.86
N CYS A 84 -12.69 -2.01 -18.96
CA CYS A 84 -13.92 -1.26 -19.17
C CYS A 84 -13.77 0.26 -18.92
N GLY A 85 -12.58 0.77 -18.66
CA GLY A 85 -12.35 2.19 -18.37
C GLY A 85 -12.82 2.63 -16.98
N VAL A 86 -13.04 1.68 -16.06
CA VAL A 86 -13.45 1.96 -14.68
C VAL A 86 -12.24 1.94 -13.77
N ILE A 87 -12.05 2.98 -12.95
CA ILE A 87 -10.97 3.06 -11.98
C ILE A 87 -11.36 2.31 -10.70
N PRO A 88 -10.67 1.22 -10.32
CA PRO A 88 -10.89 0.57 -9.03
C PRO A 88 -10.43 1.48 -7.88
N ILE A 89 -11.33 1.74 -6.92
CA ILE A 89 -11.04 2.38 -5.64
C ILE A 89 -11.03 1.28 -4.59
N VAL A 90 -9.83 0.95 -4.11
CA VAL A 90 -9.61 -0.17 -3.20
C VAL A 90 -9.45 0.33 -1.77
N ASN A 91 -10.07 -0.35 -0.82
CA ASN A 91 -9.88 -0.14 0.60
C ASN A 91 -9.98 -1.46 1.36
N GLU A 92 -9.52 -1.48 2.62
CA GLU A 92 -9.76 -2.60 3.52
C GLU A 92 -11.26 -2.72 3.84
N ASN A 93 -11.74 -3.95 3.98
CA ASN A 93 -13.08 -4.23 4.48
C ASN A 93 -13.09 -4.24 6.01
N ASP A 94 -13.00 -3.07 6.60
CA ASP A 94 -12.97 -2.87 8.05
C ASP A 94 -14.23 -3.38 8.78
N THR A 95 -15.31 -3.69 8.07
CA THR A 95 -16.54 -4.24 8.67
C THR A 95 -16.40 -5.70 9.03
N ILE A 96 -15.51 -6.42 8.38
CA ILE A 96 -15.28 -7.85 8.59
C ILE A 96 -13.87 -8.11 9.15
N SER A 97 -12.89 -7.28 8.78
CA SER A 97 -11.52 -7.40 9.28
C SER A 97 -11.46 -7.12 10.77
N VAL A 98 -11.16 -8.14 11.55
CA VAL A 98 -10.91 -8.05 13.00
C VAL A 98 -9.42 -8.21 13.28
N THR A 99 -9.00 -7.76 14.42
CA THR A 99 -7.64 -7.44 14.89
C THR A 99 -6.44 -8.21 14.32
N GLU A 100 -6.55 -9.52 14.14
CA GLU A 100 -5.42 -10.38 13.72
C GLU A 100 -5.28 -10.50 12.19
N LEU A 101 -6.33 -10.16 11.45
CA LEU A 101 -6.43 -10.34 9.99
C LEU A 101 -6.48 -9.01 9.25
N MET A 102 -6.11 -7.93 9.93
CA MET A 102 -6.08 -6.59 9.37
C MET A 102 -4.75 -6.31 8.67
N PHE A 103 -4.81 -5.48 7.65
CA PHE A 103 -3.59 -4.83 7.17
C PHE A 103 -3.03 -3.92 8.27
N THR A 104 -1.72 -3.83 8.35
CA THR A 104 -1.06 -2.88 9.26
C THR A 104 -1.50 -1.46 8.93
N ASP A 105 -1.58 -1.16 7.65
CA ASP A 105 -2.08 0.09 7.08
C ASP A 105 -2.37 -0.09 5.57
N ASN A 106 -2.85 0.98 4.94
CA ASN A 106 -3.09 0.98 3.49
C ASN A 106 -1.80 1.02 2.65
N ASP A 107 -0.64 1.25 3.24
CA ASP A 107 0.64 1.13 2.53
C ASP A 107 0.92 -0.35 2.25
N GLU A 108 0.71 -1.25 3.23
CA GLU A 108 0.79 -2.71 3.05
C GLU A 108 -0.18 -3.16 1.95
N LEU A 109 -1.45 -2.74 2.04
CA LEU A 109 -2.45 -3.04 1.02
C LEU A 109 -2.01 -2.55 -0.37
N SER A 110 -1.45 -1.34 -0.46
CA SER A 110 -1.03 -0.75 -1.74
C SER A 110 0.11 -1.55 -2.39
N GLY A 111 1.07 -2.01 -1.60
CA GLY A 111 2.15 -2.89 -2.07
C GLY A 111 1.62 -4.21 -2.60
N MET A 112 0.70 -4.85 -1.86
CA MET A 112 0.09 -6.12 -2.27
C MET A 112 -0.72 -5.98 -3.58
N ILE A 113 -1.49 -4.90 -3.73
CA ILE A 113 -2.24 -4.60 -4.97
C ILE A 113 -1.29 -4.31 -6.12
N ALA A 114 -0.22 -3.52 -5.92
CA ALA A 114 0.75 -3.23 -6.95
C ALA A 114 1.41 -4.51 -7.48
N SER A 115 1.81 -5.41 -6.58
CA SER A 115 2.37 -6.72 -6.92
C SER A 115 1.36 -7.63 -7.61
N MET A 116 0.13 -7.71 -7.09
CA MET A 116 -0.93 -8.55 -7.65
C MET A 116 -1.31 -8.14 -9.07
N MET A 117 -1.36 -6.85 -9.33
CA MET A 117 -1.75 -6.27 -10.61
C MET A 117 -0.57 -6.11 -11.59
N ASP A 118 0.65 -6.44 -11.16
CA ASP A 118 1.89 -6.29 -11.94
C ASP A 118 2.06 -4.86 -12.48
N MET A 119 1.94 -3.88 -11.58
CA MET A 119 2.01 -2.47 -11.92
C MET A 119 3.45 -2.05 -12.25
N GLN A 120 3.61 -1.05 -13.12
CA GLN A 120 4.93 -0.48 -13.44
C GLN A 120 5.44 0.43 -12.31
N ALA A 121 4.51 1.08 -11.59
CA ALA A 121 4.83 1.99 -10.50
C ALA A 121 3.79 1.98 -9.40
N LEU A 122 4.24 2.19 -8.17
CA LEU A 122 3.44 2.48 -6.99
C LEU A 122 3.78 3.89 -6.51
N ILE A 123 2.79 4.78 -6.42
CA ILE A 123 2.97 6.12 -5.85
C ILE A 123 2.28 6.15 -4.50
N ILE A 124 3.04 6.35 -3.43
CA ILE A 124 2.56 6.51 -2.06
C ILE A 124 2.52 8.01 -1.75
N LEU A 125 1.32 8.55 -1.63
CA LEU A 125 1.11 9.94 -1.24
C LEU A 125 1.09 10.06 0.28
N SER A 126 2.05 10.82 0.82
CA SER A 126 2.23 11.06 2.25
C SER A 126 2.02 12.54 2.57
N ASN A 127 2.21 12.92 3.84
CA ASN A 127 2.18 14.31 4.30
C ASN A 127 3.58 14.96 4.33
N ILE A 128 4.60 14.26 3.84
CA ILE A 128 5.99 14.70 3.74
C ILE A 128 6.51 14.51 2.33
N ASP A 129 7.57 15.23 1.96
CA ASP A 129 8.11 15.26 0.59
C ASP A 129 8.78 13.96 0.15
N GLY A 130 9.10 13.08 1.09
CA GLY A 130 9.82 11.83 0.87
C GLY A 130 10.51 11.38 2.14
N ILE A 131 11.49 10.49 2.02
CA ILE A 131 12.34 10.05 3.13
C ILE A 131 13.48 11.05 3.29
N TYR A 132 13.68 11.53 4.51
CA TYR A 132 14.75 12.47 4.84
C TYR A 132 15.99 11.74 5.37
N ASN A 133 17.17 12.31 5.15
CA ASN A 133 18.44 11.81 5.69
C ASN A 133 18.68 12.21 7.18
N GLY A 134 17.64 12.64 7.88
CA GLY A 134 17.64 13.04 9.26
C GLY A 134 16.28 13.61 9.67
N SER A 135 16.16 14.18 10.87
CA SER A 135 14.90 14.83 11.25
C SER A 135 14.62 16.05 10.39
N PRO A 136 13.41 16.20 9.80
CA PRO A 136 13.05 17.35 8.98
C PRO A 136 13.21 18.70 9.69
N SER A 137 13.20 18.71 11.01
CA SER A 137 13.42 19.91 11.83
C SER A 137 14.90 20.31 12.00
N THR A 138 15.83 19.44 11.58
CA THR A 138 17.27 19.69 11.73
C THR A 138 17.79 20.44 10.50
N PRO A 139 18.48 21.58 10.68
CA PRO A 139 19.10 22.30 9.58
C PRO A 139 20.07 21.43 8.77
N GLY A 140 19.97 21.47 7.43
CA GLY A 140 20.79 20.68 6.52
C GLY A 140 20.21 19.31 6.16
N THR A 141 19.08 18.92 6.77
CA THR A 141 18.35 17.69 6.39
C THR A 141 17.74 17.84 4.98
N GLN A 142 17.93 16.83 4.16
CA GLN A 142 17.45 16.80 2.77
C GLN A 142 16.68 15.50 2.48
N VAL A 143 15.79 15.56 1.50
CA VAL A 143 15.08 14.37 1.00
C VAL A 143 16.06 13.49 0.23
N ILE A 144 16.08 12.20 0.58
CA ILE A 144 16.79 11.16 -0.17
C ILE A 144 16.02 10.96 -1.48
N ARG A 145 16.61 11.41 -2.59
CA ARG A 145 15.94 11.41 -3.90
C ARG A 145 15.80 10.01 -4.48
N GLU A 146 16.83 9.18 -4.33
CA GLU A 146 16.87 7.82 -4.86
C GLU A 146 17.38 6.83 -3.83
N VAL A 147 16.73 5.67 -3.80
CA VAL A 147 17.09 4.54 -2.97
C VAL A 147 17.41 3.37 -3.88
N GLU A 148 18.69 3.05 -3.97
CA GLU A 148 19.18 1.90 -4.71
C GLU A 148 18.88 0.59 -3.98
N GLN A 149 18.94 -0.52 -4.71
CA GLN A 149 18.78 -1.85 -4.18
C GLN A 149 19.82 -2.13 -3.09
N GLY A 150 19.39 -2.70 -1.95
CA GLY A 150 20.29 -3.02 -0.84
C GLY A 150 20.72 -1.86 0.04
N LYS A 151 20.37 -0.60 -0.28
CA LYS A 151 20.72 0.57 0.54
C LYS A 151 19.98 0.50 1.87
N ASP A 152 20.72 0.46 2.98
CA ASP A 152 20.14 0.51 4.32
C ASP A 152 19.67 1.94 4.66
N LEU A 153 18.44 2.04 5.15
CA LEU A 153 17.83 3.30 5.58
C LEU A 153 17.54 3.31 7.10
N SER A 154 17.96 2.28 7.81
CA SER A 154 17.66 2.11 9.26
C SER A 154 18.08 3.30 10.09
N ASP A 155 19.23 3.90 9.78
CA ASP A 155 19.79 5.03 10.53
C ASP A 155 18.95 6.30 10.37
N TYR A 156 18.23 6.43 9.25
CA TYR A 156 17.40 7.60 8.95
C TYR A 156 15.98 7.48 9.50
N ILE A 157 15.50 6.26 9.68
CA ILE A 157 14.09 5.97 10.04
C ILE A 157 13.89 5.91 11.55
N GLN A 158 14.92 5.60 12.34
CA GLN A 158 14.84 5.47 13.80
C GLN A 158 14.52 6.78 14.54
N THR A 159 14.68 7.92 13.90
CA THR A 159 14.56 9.25 14.51
C THR A 159 13.12 9.76 14.63
N GLU A 160 12.13 9.14 13.94
CA GLU A 160 10.74 9.63 13.95
C GLU A 160 9.74 8.58 14.43
N LYS A 161 9.48 8.54 15.73
CA LYS A 161 8.18 8.09 16.25
C LYS A 161 7.16 9.20 16.00
N SER A 162 6.64 9.28 14.77
CA SER A 162 5.58 10.24 14.45
C SER A 162 4.28 9.82 15.12
N GLY A 163 3.67 10.72 15.90
CA GLY A 163 2.41 10.52 16.61
C GLY A 163 1.14 10.48 15.73
N PHE A 164 1.27 10.23 14.42
CA PHE A 164 0.14 10.22 13.50
C PHE A 164 0.07 8.91 12.71
N GLY A 165 -0.87 8.04 13.11
CA GLY A 165 -1.30 6.86 12.36
C GLY A 165 -0.51 5.57 12.68
N ARG A 166 -1.12 4.41 12.37
CA ARG A 166 -0.51 3.08 12.56
C ARG A 166 0.64 2.80 11.59
N GLY A 167 0.71 3.48 10.44
CA GLY A 167 1.77 3.35 9.43
C GLY A 167 2.81 4.46 9.53
N GLY A 168 3.90 4.23 10.24
CA GLY A 168 5.03 5.15 10.30
C GLY A 168 5.89 5.11 9.03
N MET A 169 6.91 5.97 8.95
CA MET A 169 7.88 5.97 7.86
C MET A 169 8.56 4.60 7.68
N LEU A 170 8.76 3.86 8.78
CA LEU A 170 9.32 2.50 8.75
C LEU A 170 8.46 1.56 7.90
N THR A 171 7.14 1.54 8.10
CA THR A 171 6.22 0.69 7.31
C THR A 171 6.27 1.06 5.84
N LYS A 172 6.16 2.37 5.51
CA LYS A 172 6.24 2.86 4.13
C LYS A 172 7.54 2.44 3.45
N THR A 173 8.66 2.58 4.13
CA THR A 173 9.98 2.21 3.60
C THR A 173 10.12 0.71 3.39
N THR A 174 9.63 -0.10 4.35
CA THR A 174 9.66 -1.56 4.26
C THR A 174 8.84 -2.05 3.07
N ILE A 175 7.61 -1.53 2.92
CA ILE A 175 6.74 -1.87 1.79
C ILE A 175 7.34 -1.39 0.46
N ALA A 176 7.83 -0.14 0.42
CA ALA A 176 8.44 0.41 -0.78
C ALA A 176 9.63 -0.41 -1.25
N ARG A 177 10.49 -0.87 -0.33
CA ARG A 177 11.62 -1.75 -0.63
C ARG A 177 11.15 -3.10 -1.16
N LYS A 178 10.23 -3.76 -0.44
CA LYS A 178 9.68 -5.07 -0.84
C LYS A 178 9.12 -5.03 -2.26
N VAL A 179 8.36 -3.99 -2.58
CA VAL A 179 7.75 -3.82 -3.92
C VAL A 179 8.80 -3.46 -4.98
N ALA A 180 9.82 -2.67 -4.63
CA ALA A 180 10.92 -2.36 -5.54
C ALA A 180 11.77 -3.60 -5.86
N ASP A 181 12.00 -4.48 -4.88
CA ASP A 181 12.68 -5.77 -5.08
C ASP A 181 11.91 -6.73 -6.00
N GLU A 182 10.61 -6.50 -6.18
CA GLU A 182 9.76 -7.23 -7.15
C GLU A 182 9.77 -6.63 -8.57
N GLY A 183 10.57 -5.60 -8.81
CA GLY A 183 10.73 -4.95 -10.11
C GLY A 183 9.73 -3.81 -10.38
N ILE A 184 9.09 -3.26 -9.35
CA ILE A 184 8.12 -2.17 -9.45
C ILE A 184 8.75 -0.87 -8.93
N THR A 185 8.74 0.20 -9.70
CA THR A 185 9.19 1.51 -9.22
C THR A 185 8.27 2.00 -8.09
N VAL A 186 8.84 2.40 -6.94
CA VAL A 186 8.03 2.98 -5.86
C VAL A 186 8.45 4.43 -5.63
N ILE A 187 7.45 5.31 -5.53
CA ILE A 187 7.66 6.75 -5.30
C ILE A 187 6.90 7.15 -4.04
N ILE A 188 7.60 7.79 -3.10
CA ILE A 188 6.99 8.42 -1.93
C ILE A 188 7.05 9.94 -2.13
N ALA A 189 5.89 10.60 -2.11
CA ALA A 189 5.77 12.02 -2.38
C ALA A 189 4.71 12.69 -1.48
N ASN A 190 4.73 14.01 -1.44
CA ASN A 190 3.80 14.81 -0.63
C ASN A 190 2.47 15.02 -1.34
N GLY A 191 1.44 14.29 -0.90
CA GLY A 191 0.09 14.39 -1.44
C GLY A 191 -0.65 15.71 -1.15
N LYS A 192 -0.05 16.62 -0.34
CA LYS A 192 -0.61 17.94 -0.08
C LYS A 192 -0.17 18.99 -1.10
N LYS A 193 0.81 18.67 -1.93
CA LYS A 193 1.26 19.57 -3.01
C LYS A 193 0.26 19.51 -4.16
N ASP A 194 -0.12 20.67 -4.63
CA ASP A 194 -0.94 20.79 -5.83
C ASP A 194 -0.22 20.16 -7.03
N HIS A 195 -0.96 19.50 -7.88
CA HIS A 195 -0.48 18.87 -9.11
C HIS A 195 0.61 17.80 -8.95
N ILE A 196 0.90 17.33 -7.75
CA ILE A 196 2.01 16.40 -7.47
C ILE A 196 2.05 15.18 -8.40
N LEU A 197 0.90 14.56 -8.71
CA LEU A 197 0.85 13.41 -9.61
C LEU A 197 1.22 13.79 -11.05
N VAL A 198 0.84 14.97 -11.49
CA VAL A 198 1.20 15.50 -12.82
C VAL A 198 2.70 15.78 -12.88
N ASP A 199 3.22 16.45 -11.85
CA ASP A 199 4.64 16.79 -11.76
C ASP A 199 5.53 15.54 -11.69
N LEU A 200 5.13 14.53 -10.93
CA LEU A 200 5.86 13.24 -10.88
C LEU A 200 5.95 12.54 -12.23
N LEU A 201 4.95 12.72 -13.10
CA LEU A 201 4.91 12.08 -14.41
C LEU A 201 5.57 12.93 -15.51
N GLN A 202 5.39 14.26 -15.47
CA GLN A 202 5.87 15.18 -16.51
C GLN A 202 7.24 15.76 -16.19
N HIS A 203 7.56 15.99 -14.91
CA HIS A 203 8.78 16.62 -14.44
C HIS A 203 9.47 15.81 -13.33
N PRO A 204 9.74 14.50 -13.58
CA PRO A 204 10.21 13.58 -12.52
C PRO A 204 11.57 13.96 -11.92
N ALA A 205 12.44 14.63 -12.68
CA ALA A 205 13.75 15.05 -12.18
C ALA A 205 13.67 16.25 -11.23
N GLU A 206 12.73 17.17 -11.47
CA GLU A 206 12.55 18.40 -10.71
C GLU A 206 11.69 18.18 -9.46
N THR A 207 10.74 17.24 -9.54
CA THR A 207 9.78 16.99 -8.47
C THR A 207 10.44 16.35 -7.26
N VAL A 208 10.28 16.99 -6.09
CA VAL A 208 10.86 16.47 -4.84
C VAL A 208 10.06 15.27 -4.35
N CYS A 209 10.70 14.11 -4.35
CA CYS A 209 10.15 12.83 -3.91
C CYS A 209 11.31 11.87 -3.56
N THR A 210 10.99 10.75 -2.94
CA THR A 210 11.92 9.59 -2.83
C THR A 210 11.47 8.52 -3.81
N ARG A 211 12.40 8.10 -4.69
CA ARG A 211 12.17 7.01 -5.64
C ARG A 211 12.99 5.79 -5.24
N PHE A 212 12.34 4.65 -5.11
CA PHE A 212 13.00 3.35 -4.98
C PHE A 212 13.21 2.77 -6.37
N ILE A 213 14.46 2.46 -6.67
CA ILE A 213 14.86 1.90 -7.96
C ILE A 213 14.45 0.43 -8.01
N PRO A 214 13.69 0.01 -9.02
CA PRO A 214 13.23 -1.37 -9.14
C PRO A 214 14.40 -2.32 -9.39
N ALA A 215 14.30 -3.54 -8.85
CA ALA A 215 15.25 -4.60 -9.13
C ALA A 215 15.22 -5.00 -10.60
N GLU A 216 16.38 -5.28 -11.17
CA GLU A 216 16.50 -5.87 -12.48
C GLU A 216 16.11 -7.36 -12.43
N GLY A 217 15.34 -7.81 -13.41
CA GLY A 217 14.89 -9.19 -13.49
C GLY A 217 13.48 -9.40 -12.92
N GLY A 218 12.55 -9.82 -13.74
CA GLY A 218 11.15 -10.01 -13.35
C GLY A 218 10.96 -11.16 -12.36
N VAL A 219 10.19 -10.91 -11.30
CA VAL A 219 9.71 -11.95 -10.39
C VAL A 219 8.40 -12.53 -10.93
N SER A 220 8.30 -13.87 -11.03
CA SER A 220 7.07 -14.50 -11.53
C SER A 220 5.88 -14.20 -10.63
N SER A 221 4.67 -14.13 -11.20
CA SER A 221 3.42 -13.84 -10.47
C SER A 221 3.12 -14.85 -9.35
N VAL A 222 3.63 -16.08 -9.46
CA VAL A 222 3.52 -17.09 -8.39
C VAL A 222 4.44 -16.74 -7.23
N LYS A 223 5.68 -16.37 -7.50
CA LYS A 223 6.63 -15.93 -6.46
C LYS A 223 6.15 -14.66 -5.77
N LYS A 224 5.62 -13.67 -6.51
CA LYS A 224 4.99 -12.47 -5.96
C LYS A 224 3.85 -12.84 -5.01
N TRP A 225 2.94 -13.72 -5.41
CA TRP A 225 1.85 -14.18 -4.54
C TRP A 225 2.37 -14.85 -3.26
N ILE A 226 3.37 -15.75 -3.36
CA ILE A 226 3.96 -16.44 -2.20
C ILE A 226 4.59 -15.42 -1.24
N ALA A 227 5.31 -14.43 -1.74
CA ALA A 227 5.94 -13.38 -0.94
C ALA A 227 4.95 -12.51 -0.15
N HIS A 228 3.70 -12.42 -0.61
CA HIS A 228 2.64 -11.67 0.06
C HIS A 228 1.63 -12.55 0.82
N SER A 229 1.87 -13.87 0.89
CA SER A 229 1.04 -14.80 1.67
C SER A 229 1.59 -15.08 3.08
N GLU A 230 2.51 -14.27 3.57
CA GLU A 230 3.05 -14.35 4.93
C GLU A 230 1.93 -14.26 5.98
N GLY A 231 2.05 -15.03 7.06
CA GLY A 231 1.02 -15.16 8.11
C GLY A 231 -0.02 -16.25 7.86
N PHE A 232 -0.05 -16.85 6.66
CA PHE A 232 -0.92 -17.99 6.34
C PHE A 232 -0.14 -19.30 6.15
N ALA A 233 1.15 -19.31 6.48
CA ALA A 233 1.98 -20.48 6.47
C ALA A 233 1.45 -21.52 7.47
N LYS A 234 1.29 -22.76 7.01
CA LYS A 234 0.83 -23.87 7.84
C LYS A 234 1.97 -24.64 8.55
N GLY A 235 3.20 -24.21 8.34
CA GLY A 235 4.39 -24.79 8.92
C GLY A 235 5.67 -24.16 8.39
N GLU A 236 6.79 -24.53 8.97
CA GLU A 236 8.13 -24.08 8.59
C GLU A 236 8.96 -25.24 8.05
N LEU A 237 9.73 -24.97 7.02
CA LEU A 237 10.71 -25.91 6.47
C LEU A 237 12.12 -25.39 6.75
N HIS A 238 12.83 -26.09 7.65
CA HIS A 238 14.23 -25.78 7.93
C HIS A 238 15.14 -26.44 6.89
N LEU A 239 15.83 -25.62 6.13
CA LEU A 239 16.75 -26.07 5.09
C LEU A 239 18.18 -26.11 5.62
N ASN A 240 18.96 -27.16 5.24
CA ASN A 240 20.37 -27.17 5.49
C ASN A 240 21.11 -26.16 4.57
N GLU A 241 22.36 -25.84 4.93
CA GLU A 241 23.16 -24.85 4.20
C GLU A 241 23.31 -25.16 2.71
N GLN A 242 23.40 -26.46 2.35
CA GLN A 242 23.58 -26.86 0.98
C GLN A 242 22.33 -26.68 0.14
N ALA A 243 21.15 -26.97 0.69
CA ALA A 243 19.86 -26.67 0.06
C ALA A 243 19.66 -25.16 -0.13
N VAL A 244 20.05 -24.34 0.87
CA VAL A 244 20.01 -22.88 0.76
C VAL A 244 20.91 -22.36 -0.36
N LYS A 245 22.13 -22.89 -0.50
CA LYS A 245 23.06 -22.53 -1.59
C LYS A 245 22.49 -22.87 -2.97
N VAL A 246 21.89 -24.05 -3.11
CA VAL A 246 21.28 -24.49 -4.38
C VAL A 246 20.08 -23.62 -4.75
N LEU A 247 19.20 -23.31 -3.79
CA LEU A 247 18.04 -22.45 -4.00
C LEU A 247 18.43 -20.99 -4.35
N LYS A 248 19.43 -20.43 -3.64
CA LYS A 248 19.97 -19.09 -3.95
C LYS A 248 20.68 -19.07 -5.29
N GLY A 249 21.29 -20.16 -5.72
CA GLY A 249 21.94 -20.29 -7.02
C GLY A 249 20.98 -20.46 -8.19
N GLN A 250 19.68 -20.38 -7.99
CA GLN A 250 18.61 -20.57 -9.00
C GLN A 250 18.71 -21.90 -9.79
N LYS A 251 19.42 -22.88 -9.29
CA LYS A 251 19.45 -24.20 -9.88
C LYS A 251 18.19 -24.95 -9.46
N ALA A 252 17.40 -25.38 -10.46
CA ALA A 252 16.23 -26.19 -10.19
C ALA A 252 16.64 -27.44 -9.40
N VAL A 253 15.99 -27.65 -8.27
CA VAL A 253 16.08 -28.91 -7.53
C VAL A 253 14.94 -29.75 -8.04
N SER A 254 15.26 -30.80 -8.76
CA SER A 254 14.30 -31.85 -9.11
C SER A 254 14.06 -32.77 -7.93
#